data_449b89aece3a35750f876c066864d44d
#
_entry.id   449b89aece3a35750f876c066864d44d
#
_cell.length_a   1.000
_cell.length_b   1.000
_cell.length_c   1.000
_cell.angle_alpha   90.00
_cell.angle_beta   90.00
_cell.angle_gamma   90.00
#
_symmetry.space_group_name_H-M   'P 1'
#
loop_
_entity.id
_entity.type
_entity.pdbx_description
1 polymer ?
#
loop_
_entity_poly.entity_id
_entity_poly.type
_entity_poly.pdbx_seq_one_letter_code
_entity_poly.pdbx_strand_id
1 'polypeptide(L)'
;MKPSLLSVLNRAILTRSLALGLVASSHPIAAETPVSWWRDVTPVFKRSCNGCHNPNKLKGEVDTSTFAGLMKPGKHGPNLAAGDPVKSLLITSISGKEPDMPKEGDALSPQEVALITRWIQEGAKDDTPADAYSTRLKGPPTYALPPVVSAMDVSPDGSRLAVAGYHEVLLIDTGSLELTSRLLGESPRIESVAFSPDGRSLAVSGGAPARFGEIQVWNVTDGRQTQGLRRTTDSLFGISWSPDGTRVATGGADKSVRVTRISDGQELVKFDNHGDWVFRTTWVAGGTRLLSASRDRAMKLIDATNGQFIDDVNKLLEPIDCMVRHPIEDWAAYGGAEGGLRLYKAKENQDRTSGNNDVNLVREFERQPGPVQSVAFSADGSLLAAGNTGTEVRVYETASGKKKATLSGHAGSVFALKFSPDGKRLYTAGFEGIIRVFNPASGSLQAIFYPVPLTPVRQTAQN
;
A
#
# COMPACT_ATOMS: atom_id res chain seq x y z
N MET A 1 -1.17 90.09 -0.45
CA MET A 1 -0.93 91.22 -1.28
C MET A 1 -0.69 90.80 -2.72
N LYS A 2 -1.54 91.20 -3.61
CA LYS A 2 -1.40 91.23 -5.10
C LYS A 2 -0.27 92.15 -5.49
N PRO A 3 0.17 92.28 -6.76
CA PRO A 3 -0.41 91.89 -8.05
C PRO A 3 0.60 91.26 -9.07
N SER A 4 0.14 90.60 -10.14
CA SER A 4 -0.23 91.01 -11.52
C SER A 4 0.92 91.32 -12.47
N LEU A 5 0.94 90.85 -13.65
CA LEU A 5 0.40 91.22 -14.97
C LEU A 5 1.16 90.47 -16.08
N LEU A 6 0.44 89.78 -16.94
CA LEU A 6 0.11 90.09 -18.37
C LEU A 6 1.20 90.66 -19.24
N SER A 7 1.52 90.03 -20.37
CA SER A 7 1.28 90.47 -21.72
C SER A 7 2.21 89.72 -22.73
N VAL A 8 1.68 89.17 -23.69
CA VAL A 8 1.23 89.51 -25.07
C VAL A 8 2.16 88.97 -26.21
N LEU A 9 1.51 88.16 -27.01
CA LEU A 9 1.65 87.96 -28.47
C LEU A 9 3.06 87.98 -29.13
N ASN A 10 3.38 86.93 -29.90
CA ASN A 10 3.24 87.02 -31.33
C ASN A 10 3.34 85.69 -32.11
N ARG A 11 2.61 85.61 -33.22
CA ARG A 11 2.41 84.53 -34.18
C ARG A 11 3.69 84.21 -34.95
N ALA A 12 3.96 82.96 -35.22
CA ALA A 12 4.52 82.50 -36.46
C ALA A 12 3.99 81.12 -36.79
N ILE A 13 3.18 81.08 -37.85
CA ILE A 13 2.66 79.86 -38.47
C ILE A 13 3.79 79.25 -39.29
N LEU A 14 4.26 78.05 -38.96
CA LEU A 14 5.08 77.26 -39.88
C LEU A 14 4.39 75.89 -40.02
N THR A 15 3.74 75.71 -41.18
CA THR A 15 3.25 74.44 -41.68
C THR A 15 4.39 73.49 -41.87
N ARG A 16 4.41 72.40 -41.01
CA ARG A 16 5.22 71.21 -41.31
C ARG A 16 4.25 70.01 -41.44
N SER A 17 4.17 69.51 -42.68
CA SER A 17 3.49 68.26 -43.01
C SER A 17 4.13 67.10 -42.23
N LEU A 18 3.41 66.52 -41.30
CA LEU A 18 3.84 65.29 -40.62
C LEU A 18 3.32 64.13 -41.46
N ALA A 19 4.23 63.46 -42.17
CA ALA A 19 3.95 62.15 -42.75
C ALA A 19 3.89 61.13 -41.59
N LEU A 20 2.69 60.62 -41.26
CA LEU A 20 2.47 59.56 -40.36
C LEU A 20 2.93 58.24 -41.03
N GLY A 21 4.17 57.82 -40.79
CA GLY A 21 4.62 56.48 -41.11
C GLY A 21 3.96 55.48 -40.11
N LEU A 22 2.98 54.69 -40.56
CA LEU A 22 2.54 53.54 -39.83
C LEU A 22 3.68 52.52 -39.75
N VAL A 23 4.40 52.52 -38.63
CA VAL A 23 5.26 51.38 -38.28
C VAL A 23 4.31 50.29 -37.73
N ALA A 24 3.99 49.32 -38.57
CA ALA A 24 3.35 48.10 -38.14
C ALA A 24 4.37 47.34 -37.24
N SER A 25 4.25 47.51 -35.93
CA SER A 25 4.95 46.67 -34.97
C SER A 25 4.39 45.24 -35.05
N SER A 26 5.03 44.40 -35.84
CA SER A 26 4.82 42.97 -35.80
C SER A 26 5.32 42.46 -34.44
N HIS A 27 4.42 42.37 -33.46
CA HIS A 27 4.71 41.61 -32.27
C HIS A 27 4.83 40.14 -32.71
N PRO A 28 5.93 39.45 -32.39
CA PRO A 28 5.99 38.03 -32.64
C PRO A 28 4.85 37.40 -31.84
N ILE A 29 3.93 36.73 -32.53
CA ILE A 29 2.93 35.86 -31.89
C ILE A 29 3.78 34.85 -31.11
N ALA A 30 3.76 34.94 -29.78
CA ALA A 30 4.39 33.94 -28.94
C ALA A 30 3.85 32.57 -29.38
N ALA A 31 4.71 31.69 -29.84
CA ALA A 31 4.35 30.36 -30.23
C ALA A 31 3.67 29.72 -29.02
N GLU A 32 2.40 29.33 -29.16
CA GLU A 32 1.68 28.66 -28.09
C GLU A 32 2.45 27.41 -27.69
N THR A 33 2.68 27.23 -26.39
CA THR A 33 3.36 26.04 -25.89
C THR A 33 2.57 24.79 -26.29
N PRO A 34 3.22 23.71 -26.77
CA PRO A 34 2.56 22.47 -27.09
C PRO A 34 1.76 21.93 -25.91
N VAL A 35 0.62 21.30 -26.20
CA VAL A 35 -0.23 20.68 -25.18
C VAL A 35 0.47 19.44 -24.63
N SER A 36 0.62 19.39 -23.31
CA SER A 36 1.24 18.29 -22.58
C SER A 36 0.19 17.23 -22.26
N TRP A 37 0.48 15.98 -22.60
CA TRP A 37 -0.32 14.84 -22.13
C TRP A 37 -0.36 14.81 -20.61
N TRP A 38 0.80 14.88 -19.97
CA TRP A 38 0.94 14.72 -18.52
C TRP A 38 0.34 15.88 -17.73
N ARG A 39 0.66 17.11 -18.11
CA ARG A 39 0.27 18.29 -17.36
C ARG A 39 -1.17 18.75 -17.67
N ASP A 40 -1.60 18.66 -18.93
CA ASP A 40 -2.79 19.33 -19.40
C ASP A 40 -3.94 18.34 -19.66
N VAL A 41 -3.68 17.18 -20.30
CA VAL A 41 -4.70 16.19 -20.69
C VAL A 41 -5.03 15.21 -19.58
N THR A 42 -4.00 14.68 -18.90
CA THR A 42 -4.18 13.68 -17.82
C THR A 42 -5.13 14.15 -16.69
N PRO A 43 -5.12 15.43 -16.22
CA PRO A 43 -6.06 15.89 -15.21
C PRO A 43 -7.53 15.79 -15.64
N VAL A 44 -7.82 16.06 -16.91
CA VAL A 44 -9.19 15.93 -17.47
C VAL A 44 -9.62 14.46 -17.45
N PHE A 45 -8.75 13.57 -17.88
CA PHE A 45 -9.04 12.12 -17.90
C PHE A 45 -9.22 11.54 -16.49
N LYS A 46 -8.40 11.95 -15.55
CA LYS A 46 -8.53 11.53 -14.13
C LYS A 46 -9.87 11.89 -13.54
N ARG A 47 -10.37 13.07 -13.84
CA ARG A 47 -11.64 13.56 -13.32
C ARG A 47 -12.83 12.90 -14.02
N SER A 48 -12.82 12.78 -15.35
CA SER A 48 -14.01 12.52 -16.14
C SER A 48 -14.04 11.12 -16.80
N CYS A 49 -12.91 10.42 -16.93
CA CYS A 49 -12.83 9.17 -17.69
C CYS A 49 -12.36 7.97 -16.85
N ASN A 50 -11.33 8.15 -15.99
CA ASN A 50 -10.69 7.05 -15.29
C ASN A 50 -11.60 6.31 -14.29
N GLY A 51 -12.72 6.90 -13.88
CA GLY A 51 -13.72 6.22 -13.04
C GLY A 51 -14.31 4.95 -13.67
N CYS A 52 -14.37 4.89 -15.01
CA CYS A 52 -14.95 3.80 -15.80
C CYS A 52 -13.93 3.12 -16.74
N HIS A 53 -12.92 3.87 -17.19
CA HIS A 53 -11.92 3.44 -18.16
C HIS A 53 -10.54 3.29 -17.49
N ASN A 54 -10.37 2.25 -16.69
CA ASN A 54 -9.15 1.94 -15.96
C ASN A 54 -8.94 0.42 -15.95
N PRO A 55 -7.75 -0.10 -15.58
CA PRO A 55 -7.44 -1.53 -15.62
C PRO A 55 -8.42 -2.44 -14.85
N ASN A 56 -9.14 -1.89 -13.86
CA ASN A 56 -10.10 -2.66 -13.06
C ASN A 56 -11.50 -2.74 -13.67
N LYS A 57 -11.90 -1.75 -14.47
CA LYS A 57 -13.26 -1.69 -15.05
C LYS A 57 -13.28 -1.86 -16.56
N LEU A 58 -12.26 -1.43 -17.28
CA LEU A 58 -12.06 -1.53 -18.73
C LEU A 58 -13.36 -1.42 -19.56
N LYS A 59 -14.28 -0.50 -19.22
CA LYS A 59 -15.52 -0.32 -19.98
C LYS A 59 -15.18 -0.01 -21.44
N GLY A 60 -15.72 -0.78 -22.39
CA GLY A 60 -15.37 -0.69 -23.80
C GLY A 60 -13.94 -1.14 -24.13
N GLU A 61 -13.27 -1.85 -23.24
CA GLU A 61 -11.87 -2.27 -23.38
C GLU A 61 -10.88 -1.09 -23.45
N VAL A 62 -11.29 0.09 -22.94
CA VAL A 62 -10.49 1.31 -22.97
C VAL A 62 -9.90 1.57 -21.59
N ASP A 63 -8.59 1.85 -21.55
CA ASP A 63 -7.87 2.31 -20.38
C ASP A 63 -7.33 3.73 -20.62
N THR A 64 -7.90 4.72 -19.92
CA THR A 64 -7.48 6.12 -20.01
C THR A 64 -6.53 6.54 -18.88
N SER A 65 -6.16 5.62 -18.01
CA SER A 65 -5.33 5.91 -16.84
C SER A 65 -3.86 6.16 -17.16
N THR A 66 -3.39 5.64 -18.31
CA THR A 66 -2.03 5.84 -18.82
C THR A 66 -2.06 6.14 -20.32
N PHE A 67 -1.02 6.81 -20.82
CA PHE A 67 -0.87 7.02 -22.26
C PHE A 67 -0.82 5.68 -23.02
N ALA A 68 -0.01 4.74 -22.55
CA ALA A 68 0.10 3.40 -23.16
C ALA A 68 -1.23 2.63 -23.14
N GLY A 69 -2.05 2.81 -22.11
CA GLY A 69 -3.39 2.25 -22.02
C GLY A 69 -4.33 2.84 -23.08
N LEU A 70 -4.33 4.18 -23.22
CA LEU A 70 -5.14 4.90 -24.18
C LEU A 70 -4.80 4.55 -25.64
N MET A 71 -3.54 4.26 -25.91
CA MET A 71 -3.08 3.87 -27.26
C MET A 71 -3.45 2.44 -27.66
N LYS A 72 -3.85 1.58 -26.72
CA LYS A 72 -4.38 0.25 -27.03
C LYS A 72 -5.77 0.38 -27.68
N PRO A 73 -6.07 -0.39 -28.73
CA PRO A 73 -7.41 -0.41 -29.28
C PRO A 73 -8.44 -0.84 -28.23
N GLY A 74 -9.57 -0.14 -28.18
CA GLY A 74 -10.74 -0.56 -27.43
C GLY A 74 -11.65 -1.48 -28.28
N LYS A 75 -12.82 -1.83 -27.73
CA LYS A 75 -13.82 -2.69 -28.39
C LYS A 75 -14.24 -2.19 -29.80
N HIS A 76 -14.19 -0.89 -30.02
CA HIS A 76 -14.61 -0.26 -31.29
C HIS A 76 -13.44 0.15 -32.18
N GLY A 77 -12.23 -0.31 -31.90
CA GLY A 77 -11.01 0.01 -32.63
C GLY A 77 -10.10 1.03 -31.91
N PRO A 78 -9.19 1.66 -32.65
CA PRO A 78 -8.25 2.64 -32.07
C PRO A 78 -8.97 3.81 -31.43
N ASN A 79 -8.61 4.17 -30.19
CA ASN A 79 -9.25 5.27 -29.47
C ASN A 79 -8.92 6.64 -30.04
N LEU A 80 -7.72 6.80 -30.63
CA LEU A 80 -7.30 8.04 -31.28
C LEU A 80 -6.36 7.78 -32.46
N ALA A 81 -6.35 8.73 -33.39
CA ALA A 81 -5.42 8.81 -34.51
C ALA A 81 -4.54 10.06 -34.29
N ALA A 82 -3.25 9.85 -34.03
CA ALA A 82 -2.31 10.94 -33.78
C ALA A 82 -2.24 11.88 -35.02
N GLY A 83 -2.40 13.17 -34.80
CA GLY A 83 -2.46 14.18 -35.85
C GLY A 83 -3.83 14.35 -36.54
N ASP A 84 -4.80 13.45 -36.27
CA ASP A 84 -6.11 13.49 -36.92
C ASP A 84 -7.26 13.37 -35.89
N PRO A 85 -7.74 14.49 -35.35
CA PRO A 85 -8.86 14.49 -34.41
C PRO A 85 -10.16 13.98 -35.01
N VAL A 86 -10.37 14.19 -36.33
CA VAL A 86 -11.62 13.78 -36.99
C VAL A 86 -11.76 12.27 -37.04
N LYS A 87 -10.65 11.55 -37.18
CA LYS A 87 -10.61 10.08 -37.16
C LYS A 87 -10.46 9.51 -35.75
N SER A 88 -10.37 10.35 -34.73
CA SER A 88 -10.20 9.91 -33.35
C SER A 88 -11.54 9.65 -32.68
N LEU A 89 -11.82 8.37 -32.34
CA LEU A 89 -13.04 7.94 -31.66
C LEU A 89 -13.21 8.69 -30.33
N LEU A 90 -12.14 9.01 -29.64
CA LEU A 90 -12.15 9.81 -28.43
C LEU A 90 -12.88 11.16 -28.66
N ILE A 91 -12.53 11.91 -29.73
CA ILE A 91 -13.12 13.21 -30.00
C ILE A 91 -14.60 13.07 -30.36
N THR A 92 -14.97 12.10 -31.21
CA THR A 92 -16.37 11.89 -31.58
C THR A 92 -17.24 11.53 -30.37
N SER A 93 -16.66 10.81 -29.39
CA SER A 93 -17.38 10.39 -28.18
C SER A 93 -17.60 11.51 -27.16
N ILE A 94 -16.70 12.51 -27.10
CA ILE A 94 -16.76 13.61 -26.10
C ILE A 94 -17.29 14.93 -26.68
N SER A 95 -17.62 14.97 -27.97
CA SER A 95 -18.00 16.18 -28.69
C SER A 95 -19.50 16.15 -29.07
N GLY A 96 -20.07 17.34 -29.37
CA GLY A 96 -21.46 17.49 -29.82
C GLY A 96 -22.39 18.10 -28.77
N LYS A 97 -23.67 18.23 -29.14
CA LYS A 97 -24.68 18.76 -28.19
C LYS A 97 -25.05 17.77 -27.10
N GLU A 98 -24.97 16.47 -27.42
CA GLU A 98 -25.23 15.35 -26.53
C GLU A 98 -24.10 14.34 -26.71
N PRO A 99 -22.94 14.55 -26.03
CA PRO A 99 -21.81 13.66 -26.20
C PRO A 99 -22.09 12.28 -25.58
N ASP A 100 -21.56 11.24 -26.23
CA ASP A 100 -21.70 9.87 -25.73
C ASP A 100 -20.97 9.63 -24.41
N MET A 101 -19.92 10.40 -24.14
CA MET A 101 -19.08 10.30 -22.95
C MET A 101 -18.85 11.67 -22.30
N PRO A 102 -18.75 11.74 -20.97
CA PRO A 102 -18.92 10.62 -20.02
C PRO A 102 -20.39 10.19 -19.89
N LYS A 103 -20.64 8.89 -19.65
CA LYS A 103 -22.02 8.38 -19.44
C LYS A 103 -22.61 8.78 -18.10
N GLU A 104 -21.76 9.06 -17.12
CA GLU A 104 -22.11 9.47 -15.76
C GLU A 104 -21.37 10.77 -15.44
N GLY A 105 -22.06 11.77 -14.89
CA GLY A 105 -21.49 13.09 -14.57
C GLY A 105 -21.66 14.12 -15.69
N ASP A 106 -20.99 15.26 -15.53
CA ASP A 106 -21.10 16.37 -16.47
C ASP A 106 -20.25 16.13 -17.72
N ALA A 107 -20.76 16.58 -18.87
CA ALA A 107 -20.00 16.60 -20.12
C ALA A 107 -18.73 17.46 -19.98
N LEU A 108 -17.70 17.16 -20.77
CA LEU A 108 -16.50 17.99 -20.84
C LEU A 108 -16.86 19.41 -21.33
N SER A 109 -16.23 20.42 -20.75
CA SER A 109 -16.36 21.79 -21.23
C SER A 109 -15.82 21.94 -22.65
N PRO A 110 -16.34 22.92 -23.44
CA PRO A 110 -15.80 23.21 -24.78
C PRO A 110 -14.29 23.45 -24.78
N GLN A 111 -13.72 24.05 -23.71
CA GLN A 111 -12.30 24.29 -23.56
C GLN A 111 -11.52 22.97 -23.37
N GLU A 112 -12.04 22.03 -22.64
CA GLU A 112 -11.40 20.72 -22.44
C GLU A 112 -11.46 19.87 -23.70
N VAL A 113 -12.56 19.90 -24.43
CA VAL A 113 -12.66 19.26 -25.75
C VAL A 113 -11.65 19.88 -26.72
N ALA A 114 -11.55 21.21 -26.75
CA ALA A 114 -10.59 21.92 -27.61
C ALA A 114 -9.13 21.60 -27.21
N LEU A 115 -8.83 21.49 -25.91
CA LEU A 115 -7.51 21.10 -25.39
C LEU A 115 -7.12 19.71 -25.88
N ILE A 116 -7.99 18.73 -25.73
CA ILE A 116 -7.73 17.34 -26.17
C ILE A 116 -7.63 17.29 -27.70
N THR A 117 -8.46 18.02 -28.42
CA THR A 117 -8.42 18.12 -29.88
C THR A 117 -7.06 18.66 -30.34
N ARG A 118 -6.61 19.75 -29.73
CA ARG A 118 -5.31 20.37 -30.05
C ARG A 118 -4.16 19.41 -29.74
N TRP A 119 -4.17 18.72 -28.59
CA TRP A 119 -3.16 17.72 -28.25
C TRP A 119 -3.07 16.62 -29.33
N ILE A 120 -4.21 16.13 -29.83
CA ILE A 120 -4.24 15.14 -30.91
C ILE A 120 -3.70 15.73 -32.21
N GLN A 121 -4.08 16.97 -32.58
CA GLN A 121 -3.56 17.68 -33.76
C GLN A 121 -2.04 17.84 -33.71
N GLU A 122 -1.47 18.10 -32.55
CA GLU A 122 -0.03 18.21 -32.31
C GLU A 122 0.71 16.87 -32.30
N GLY A 123 -0.01 15.75 -32.61
CA GLY A 123 0.55 14.42 -32.75
C GLY A 123 0.35 13.50 -31.54
N ALA A 124 -0.49 13.89 -30.57
CA ALA A 124 -0.79 13.11 -29.36
C ALA A 124 0.48 12.58 -28.67
N LYS A 125 1.40 13.46 -28.36
CA LYS A 125 2.72 13.08 -27.81
C LYS A 125 2.60 12.71 -26.34
N ASP A 126 3.33 11.66 -25.95
CA ASP A 126 3.54 11.29 -24.56
C ASP A 126 4.75 12.05 -24.00
N ASP A 127 4.50 12.95 -23.08
CA ASP A 127 5.52 13.65 -22.31
C ASP A 127 5.48 13.28 -20.83
N THR A 128 4.95 12.09 -20.53
CA THR A 128 4.95 11.54 -19.17
C THR A 128 6.38 11.46 -18.65
N PRO A 129 6.72 12.13 -17.55
CA PRO A 129 8.04 11.98 -16.94
C PRO A 129 8.36 10.52 -16.65
N ALA A 130 9.60 10.11 -16.84
CA ALA A 130 10.02 8.72 -16.63
C ALA A 130 9.71 8.20 -15.22
N ASP A 131 9.66 9.09 -14.24
CA ASP A 131 9.35 8.80 -12.83
C ASP A 131 7.90 9.18 -12.43
N ALA A 132 7.05 9.58 -13.37
CA ALA A 132 5.69 10.07 -13.11
C ALA A 132 4.80 9.11 -12.32
N TYR A 133 5.01 7.82 -12.49
CA TYR A 133 4.30 6.75 -11.80
C TYR A 133 5.12 6.13 -10.67
N SER A 134 6.37 6.54 -10.51
CA SER A 134 7.20 6.13 -9.38
C SER A 134 6.75 6.87 -8.12
N THR A 135 6.61 6.12 -7.05
CA THR A 135 6.38 6.66 -5.70
C THR A 135 7.64 6.60 -4.86
N ARG A 136 8.74 6.13 -5.44
CA ARG A 136 10.03 6.00 -4.74
C ARG A 136 10.58 7.37 -4.34
N LEU A 137 10.96 7.49 -3.10
CA LEU A 137 11.62 8.69 -2.59
C LEU A 137 13.06 8.78 -3.14
N LYS A 138 13.55 10.01 -3.38
CA LYS A 138 14.94 10.25 -3.81
C LYS A 138 15.99 10.01 -2.71
N GLY A 139 15.52 9.88 -1.46
CA GLY A 139 16.35 9.60 -0.29
C GLY A 139 15.51 9.21 0.91
N PRO A 140 16.14 8.80 2.02
CA PRO A 140 15.40 8.40 3.22
C PRO A 140 14.51 9.53 3.73
N PRO A 141 13.27 9.24 4.12
CA PRO A 141 12.40 10.24 4.72
C PRO A 141 12.96 10.75 6.06
N THR A 142 12.66 11.99 6.39
CA THR A 142 12.97 12.58 7.70
C THR A 142 11.69 12.62 8.54
N TYR A 143 11.82 12.37 9.83
CA TYR A 143 10.68 12.25 10.72
C TYR A 143 10.76 13.29 11.85
N ALA A 144 9.74 14.14 11.96
CA ALA A 144 9.55 15.00 13.12
C ALA A 144 8.85 14.26 14.27
N LEU A 145 8.04 13.26 13.94
CA LEU A 145 7.38 12.33 14.86
C LEU A 145 7.65 10.89 14.39
N PRO A 146 7.67 9.90 15.28
CA PRO A 146 7.86 8.51 14.89
C PRO A 146 6.76 8.07 13.93
N PRO A 147 7.09 7.37 12.82
CA PRO A 147 6.08 6.81 11.93
C PRO A 147 5.34 5.66 12.63
N VAL A 148 4.06 5.48 12.30
CA VAL A 148 3.29 4.31 12.74
C VAL A 148 4.01 3.04 12.30
N VAL A 149 4.19 2.08 13.21
CA VAL A 149 4.74 0.76 12.91
C VAL A 149 3.61 -0.21 12.63
N SER A 150 3.40 -0.54 11.37
CA SER A 150 2.35 -1.46 10.90
C SER A 150 2.76 -2.94 10.98
N ALA A 151 4.04 -3.24 10.85
CA ALA A 151 4.58 -4.59 10.86
C ALA A 151 6.02 -4.65 11.36
N MET A 152 6.38 -5.77 11.95
CA MET A 152 7.76 -6.11 12.35
C MET A 152 8.02 -7.60 12.14
N ASP A 153 9.28 -7.94 11.90
CA ASP A 153 9.77 -9.33 11.94
C ASP A 153 11.19 -9.41 12.50
N VAL A 154 11.52 -10.52 13.16
CA VAL A 154 12.85 -10.80 13.68
C VAL A 154 13.52 -11.85 12.81
N SER A 155 14.78 -11.64 12.44
CA SER A 155 15.53 -12.63 11.66
C SER A 155 15.64 -13.97 12.40
N PRO A 156 15.73 -15.10 11.68
CA PRO A 156 15.80 -16.44 12.31
C PRO A 156 16.95 -16.61 13.30
N ASP A 157 18.06 -15.92 13.07
CA ASP A 157 19.22 -15.88 13.99
C ASP A 157 19.07 -14.93 15.18
N GLY A 158 17.98 -14.15 15.18
CA GLY A 158 17.67 -13.18 16.23
C GLY A 158 18.50 -11.88 16.18
N SER A 159 19.40 -11.72 15.21
CA SER A 159 20.32 -10.57 15.17
C SER A 159 19.70 -9.28 14.66
N ARG A 160 18.63 -9.36 13.89
CA ARG A 160 18.01 -8.20 13.23
C ARG A 160 16.51 -8.13 13.46
N LEU A 161 16.01 -6.90 13.62
CA LEU A 161 14.59 -6.58 13.64
C LEU A 161 14.27 -5.72 12.40
N ALA A 162 13.38 -6.20 11.53
CA ALA A 162 12.82 -5.44 10.43
C ALA A 162 11.57 -4.71 10.90
N VAL A 163 11.48 -3.40 10.63
CA VAL A 163 10.39 -2.54 11.07
C VAL A 163 9.84 -1.78 9.88
N ALA A 164 8.54 -1.86 9.65
CA ALA A 164 7.85 -1.11 8.61
C ALA A 164 7.84 0.39 8.92
N GLY A 165 8.25 1.20 7.95
CA GLY A 165 8.22 2.66 7.97
C GLY A 165 7.46 3.22 6.76
N TYR A 166 7.58 4.53 6.53
CA TYR A 166 6.99 5.21 5.39
C TYR A 166 7.93 5.13 4.18
N HIS A 167 7.54 4.41 3.12
CA HIS A 167 8.33 4.08 1.94
C HIS A 167 9.58 3.21 2.20
N GLU A 168 9.75 2.71 3.38
CA GLU A 168 10.99 2.00 3.74
C GLU A 168 10.76 0.89 4.76
N VAL A 169 11.70 -0.03 4.81
CA VAL A 169 11.87 -0.93 5.94
C VAL A 169 13.17 -0.58 6.65
N LEU A 170 13.11 -0.50 7.96
CA LEU A 170 14.21 -0.19 8.84
C LEU A 170 14.79 -1.50 9.37
N LEU A 171 16.09 -1.71 9.23
CA LEU A 171 16.79 -2.85 9.84
C LEU A 171 17.52 -2.37 11.08
N ILE A 172 17.23 -2.99 12.20
CA ILE A 172 17.73 -2.64 13.52
C ILE A 172 18.53 -3.84 14.06
N ASP A 173 19.70 -3.59 14.60
CA ASP A 173 20.46 -4.58 15.34
C ASP A 173 19.78 -4.84 16.70
N THR A 174 19.47 -6.09 17.01
CA THR A 174 18.72 -6.45 18.23
C THR A 174 19.57 -6.40 19.51
N GLY A 175 20.88 -6.41 19.38
CA GLY A 175 21.81 -6.29 20.51
C GLY A 175 22.00 -4.85 20.97
N SER A 176 22.30 -3.95 20.02
CA SER A 176 22.52 -2.52 20.27
C SER A 176 21.22 -1.69 20.24
N LEU A 177 20.15 -2.20 19.61
CA LEU A 177 18.91 -1.50 19.29
C LEU A 177 19.10 -0.29 18.37
N GLU A 178 20.18 -0.29 17.58
CA GLU A 178 20.52 0.78 16.66
C GLU A 178 20.06 0.47 15.24
N LEU A 179 19.66 1.53 14.51
CA LEU A 179 19.32 1.46 13.09
C LEU A 179 20.58 1.20 12.26
N THR A 180 20.62 0.08 11.54
CA THR A 180 21.77 -0.34 10.73
C THR A 180 21.56 -0.09 9.23
N SER A 181 20.34 -0.13 8.74
CA SER A 181 20.04 0.05 7.31
C SER A 181 18.62 0.52 7.08
N ARG A 182 18.42 1.20 5.96
CA ARG A 182 17.11 1.71 5.49
C ARG A 182 16.87 1.23 4.06
N LEU A 183 15.86 0.39 3.86
CA LEU A 183 15.52 -0.23 2.59
C LEU A 183 14.38 0.57 1.94
N LEU A 184 14.72 1.51 1.04
CA LEU A 184 13.76 2.40 0.39
C LEU A 184 13.10 1.71 -0.80
N GLY A 185 11.76 1.58 -0.75
CA GLY A 185 10.95 0.97 -1.79
C GLY A 185 9.97 1.93 -2.47
N GLU A 186 9.18 1.39 -3.37
CA GLU A 186 8.11 2.11 -4.08
C GLU A 186 6.84 2.30 -3.20
N SER A 187 6.55 1.33 -2.33
CA SER A 187 5.31 1.33 -1.54
C SER A 187 5.31 2.40 -0.45
N PRO A 188 4.41 3.41 -0.50
CA PRO A 188 4.29 4.40 0.57
C PRO A 188 3.79 3.79 1.88
N ARG A 189 3.03 2.71 1.80
CA ARG A 189 2.59 1.94 2.96
C ARG A 189 3.15 0.55 2.90
N ILE A 190 3.92 0.19 3.92
CA ILE A 190 4.37 -1.18 4.15
C ILE A 190 3.35 -1.84 5.08
N GLU A 191 2.73 -2.92 4.63
CA GLU A 191 1.67 -3.60 5.36
C GLU A 191 2.16 -4.87 6.07
N SER A 192 3.20 -5.52 5.52
CA SER A 192 3.80 -6.69 6.15
C SER A 192 5.26 -6.87 5.73
N VAL A 193 6.05 -7.42 6.64
CA VAL A 193 7.46 -7.78 6.43
C VAL A 193 7.68 -9.20 6.94
N ALA A 194 8.52 -9.98 6.25
CA ALA A 194 8.86 -11.34 6.64
C ALA A 194 10.29 -11.71 6.21
N PHE A 195 11.13 -12.12 7.12
CA PHE A 195 12.42 -12.74 6.79
C PHE A 195 12.21 -14.11 6.15
N SER A 196 13.05 -14.44 5.16
CA SER A 196 13.13 -15.80 4.63
C SER A 196 13.58 -16.78 5.72
N PRO A 197 13.26 -18.09 5.61
CA PRO A 197 13.67 -19.09 6.59
C PRO A 197 15.18 -19.17 6.82
N ASP A 198 15.99 -18.82 5.82
CA ASP A 198 17.45 -18.76 5.91
C ASP A 198 17.99 -17.40 6.41
N GLY A 199 17.12 -16.41 6.63
CA GLY A 199 17.47 -15.08 7.09
C GLY A 199 18.18 -14.17 6.07
N ARG A 200 18.42 -14.64 4.84
CA ARG A 200 19.18 -13.89 3.83
C ARG A 200 18.35 -12.88 3.07
N SER A 201 17.03 -13.10 2.97
CA SER A 201 16.10 -12.26 2.26
C SER A 201 15.03 -11.71 3.19
N LEU A 202 14.53 -10.52 2.85
CA LEU A 202 13.36 -9.92 3.49
C LEU A 202 12.31 -9.68 2.41
N ALA A 203 11.15 -10.31 2.56
CA ALA A 203 9.98 -10.05 1.72
C ALA A 203 9.10 -8.98 2.38
N VAL A 204 8.57 -8.08 1.56
CA VAL A 204 7.77 -6.93 1.98
C VAL A 204 6.52 -6.87 1.10
N SER A 205 5.36 -6.71 1.70
CA SER A 205 4.14 -6.37 0.99
C SER A 205 3.65 -4.99 1.38
N GLY A 206 3.02 -4.33 0.42
CA GLY A 206 2.47 -3.00 0.63
C GLY A 206 1.83 -2.47 -0.65
N GLY A 207 1.84 -1.16 -0.79
CA GLY A 207 1.32 -0.49 -1.98
C GLY A 207 0.77 0.89 -1.70
N ALA A 208 0.04 1.40 -2.69
CA ALA A 208 -0.74 2.62 -2.60
C ALA A 208 -2.21 2.28 -2.88
N PRO A 209 -3.13 2.55 -1.95
CA PRO A 209 -4.54 2.24 -2.11
C PRO A 209 -5.11 2.73 -3.45
N ALA A 210 -5.89 1.89 -4.13
CA ALA A 210 -6.48 2.13 -5.44
C ALA A 210 -5.47 2.48 -6.56
N ARG A 211 -4.17 2.19 -6.36
CA ARG A 211 -3.12 2.44 -7.36
C ARG A 211 -2.30 1.19 -7.68
N PHE A 212 -1.74 0.56 -6.67
CA PHE A 212 -0.99 -0.69 -6.83
C PHE A 212 -0.77 -1.41 -5.51
N GLY A 213 -0.58 -2.73 -5.59
CA GLY A 213 -0.03 -3.58 -4.56
C GLY A 213 1.25 -4.26 -5.04
N GLU A 214 2.25 -4.29 -4.19
CA GLU A 214 3.61 -4.67 -4.53
C GLU A 214 4.18 -5.68 -3.56
N ILE A 215 4.94 -6.63 -4.11
CA ILE A 215 5.89 -7.47 -3.38
C ILE A 215 7.29 -6.93 -3.64
N GLN A 216 8.04 -6.64 -2.60
CA GLN A 216 9.47 -6.33 -2.68
C GLN A 216 10.25 -7.46 -2.00
N VAL A 217 11.40 -7.83 -2.57
CA VAL A 217 12.34 -8.75 -1.92
C VAL A 217 13.71 -8.08 -1.86
N TRP A 218 14.30 -8.12 -0.70
CA TRP A 218 15.55 -7.44 -0.37
C TRP A 218 16.60 -8.44 0.11
N ASN A 219 17.82 -8.30 -0.37
CA ASN A 219 18.97 -8.97 0.24
C ASN A 219 19.31 -8.24 1.55
N VAL A 220 19.30 -8.96 2.67
CA VAL A 220 19.46 -8.38 4.01
C VAL A 220 20.90 -7.93 4.28
N THR A 221 21.88 -8.51 3.59
CA THR A 221 23.31 -8.25 3.83
C THR A 221 23.76 -6.93 3.19
N ASP A 222 23.37 -6.70 1.92
CA ASP A 222 23.81 -5.53 1.14
C ASP A 222 22.70 -4.48 0.96
N GLY A 223 21.47 -4.76 1.43
CA GLY A 223 20.32 -3.86 1.33
C GLY A 223 19.81 -3.65 -0.10
N ARG A 224 20.22 -4.51 -1.05
CA ARG A 224 19.77 -4.40 -2.46
C ARG A 224 18.40 -5.02 -2.64
N GLN A 225 17.51 -4.33 -3.34
CA GLN A 225 16.25 -4.89 -3.81
C GLN A 225 16.51 -5.88 -4.94
N THR A 226 16.14 -7.14 -4.74
CA THR A 226 16.30 -8.21 -5.73
C THR A 226 15.05 -8.41 -6.59
N GLN A 227 13.87 -8.10 -6.02
CA GLN A 227 12.59 -8.14 -6.74
C GLN A 227 11.72 -6.94 -6.35
N GLY A 228 11.00 -6.38 -7.34
CA GLY A 228 9.95 -5.39 -7.16
C GLY A 228 8.79 -5.74 -8.10
N LEU A 229 7.73 -6.34 -7.55
CA LEU A 229 6.68 -6.99 -8.33
C LEU A 229 5.33 -6.36 -8.02
N ARG A 230 4.85 -5.49 -8.90
CA ARG A 230 3.46 -5.00 -8.84
C ARG A 230 2.51 -6.12 -9.26
N ARG A 231 1.55 -6.45 -8.38
CA ARG A 231 0.66 -7.60 -8.55
C ARG A 231 -0.81 -7.24 -8.66
N THR A 232 -1.20 -6.15 -8.04
CA THR A 232 -2.59 -5.72 -7.94
C THR A 232 -2.70 -4.23 -8.21
N THR A 233 -3.91 -3.76 -8.41
CA THR A 233 -4.26 -2.34 -8.53
C THR A 233 -4.69 -1.73 -7.20
N ASP A 234 -4.54 -2.49 -6.11
CA ASP A 234 -4.77 -2.04 -4.73
C ASP A 234 -3.76 -2.73 -3.80
N SER A 235 -3.72 -2.33 -2.53
CA SER A 235 -2.73 -2.77 -1.55
C SER A 235 -2.68 -4.28 -1.34
N LEU A 236 -1.47 -4.82 -1.15
CA LEU A 236 -1.23 -6.14 -0.58
C LEU A 236 -0.99 -6.01 0.92
N PHE A 237 -1.67 -6.84 1.73
CA PHE A 237 -1.64 -6.74 3.19
C PHE A 237 -0.66 -7.70 3.85
N GLY A 238 -0.89 -9.00 3.71
CA GLY A 238 -0.06 -10.02 4.35
C GLY A 238 0.96 -10.62 3.40
N ILE A 239 2.15 -10.97 3.93
CA ILE A 239 3.16 -11.75 3.19
C ILE A 239 3.74 -12.83 4.09
N SER A 240 3.94 -14.02 3.55
CA SER A 240 4.57 -15.15 4.25
C SER A 240 5.42 -15.99 3.29
N TRP A 241 6.59 -16.44 3.77
CA TRP A 241 7.46 -17.35 3.03
C TRP A 241 7.00 -18.80 3.15
N SER A 242 7.14 -19.56 2.06
CA SER A 242 7.09 -21.03 2.13
C SER A 242 8.26 -21.57 2.98
N PRO A 243 8.09 -22.72 3.66
CA PRO A 243 9.13 -23.29 4.49
C PRO A 243 10.46 -23.56 3.76
N ASP A 244 10.40 -23.83 2.45
CA ASP A 244 11.56 -24.04 1.59
C ASP A 244 12.24 -22.72 1.13
N GLY A 245 11.65 -21.55 1.46
CA GLY A 245 12.18 -20.23 1.09
C GLY A 245 12.11 -19.90 -0.41
N THR A 246 11.36 -20.67 -1.22
CA THR A 246 11.32 -20.49 -2.68
C THR A 246 10.13 -19.64 -3.16
N ARG A 247 9.08 -19.56 -2.34
CA ARG A 247 7.81 -18.89 -2.67
C ARG A 247 7.36 -17.96 -1.55
N VAL A 248 6.57 -16.96 -1.92
CA VAL A 248 5.81 -16.13 -0.97
C VAL A 248 4.34 -16.22 -1.26
N ALA A 249 3.52 -16.19 -0.21
CA ALA A 249 2.07 -16.04 -0.33
C ALA A 249 1.67 -14.65 0.16
N THR A 250 0.73 -14.01 -0.55
CA THR A 250 0.18 -12.68 -0.20
C THR A 250 -1.33 -12.68 -0.21
N GLY A 251 -1.92 -11.87 0.66
CA GLY A 251 -3.32 -11.49 0.63
C GLY A 251 -3.48 -10.02 0.25
N GLY A 252 -4.61 -9.65 -0.35
CA GLY A 252 -4.79 -8.28 -0.85
C GLY A 252 -6.19 -7.70 -0.65
N ALA A 253 -6.28 -6.40 -0.91
CA ALA A 253 -7.52 -5.64 -0.93
C ALA A 253 -8.43 -6.05 -2.10
N ASP A 254 -7.89 -6.69 -3.13
CA ASP A 254 -8.63 -7.28 -4.25
C ASP A 254 -9.27 -8.64 -3.91
N LYS A 255 -9.25 -9.03 -2.62
CA LYS A 255 -9.87 -10.24 -2.06
C LYS A 255 -9.20 -11.55 -2.49
N SER A 256 -8.02 -11.46 -3.08
CA SER A 256 -7.31 -12.63 -3.58
C SER A 256 -6.17 -13.05 -2.67
N VAL A 257 -5.82 -14.34 -2.75
CA VAL A 257 -4.57 -14.92 -2.27
C VAL A 257 -3.71 -15.26 -3.48
N ARG A 258 -2.43 -14.90 -3.43
CA ARG A 258 -1.47 -15.22 -4.49
C ARG A 258 -0.25 -15.94 -3.95
N VAL A 259 0.28 -16.87 -4.75
CA VAL A 259 1.58 -17.50 -4.53
C VAL A 259 2.52 -17.07 -5.65
N THR A 260 3.64 -16.49 -5.29
CA THR A 260 4.68 -16.02 -6.23
C THR A 260 5.98 -16.76 -5.98
N ARG A 261 6.60 -17.31 -7.04
CA ARG A 261 7.95 -17.86 -7.01
C ARG A 261 8.97 -16.72 -7.05
N ILE A 262 9.92 -16.71 -6.11
CA ILE A 262 10.82 -15.55 -5.96
C ILE A 262 11.95 -15.54 -6.98
N SER A 263 12.40 -16.69 -7.46
CA SER A 263 13.53 -16.76 -8.41
C SER A 263 13.30 -16.00 -9.72
N ASP A 264 12.06 -15.97 -10.21
CA ASP A 264 11.67 -15.36 -11.49
C ASP A 264 10.46 -14.42 -11.38
N GLY A 265 9.86 -14.31 -10.20
CA GLY A 265 8.68 -13.50 -9.97
C GLY A 265 7.40 -14.07 -10.59
N GLN A 266 7.36 -15.35 -10.99
CA GLN A 266 6.15 -15.94 -11.57
C GLN A 266 5.05 -16.11 -10.53
N GLU A 267 3.81 -15.65 -10.85
CA GLU A 267 2.62 -15.99 -10.10
C GLU A 267 2.23 -17.44 -10.41
N LEU A 268 2.25 -18.29 -9.38
CA LEU A 268 1.96 -19.72 -9.51
C LEU A 268 0.50 -20.03 -9.21
N VAL A 269 -0.08 -19.28 -8.27
CA VAL A 269 -1.46 -19.46 -7.81
C VAL A 269 -2.11 -18.10 -7.63
N LYS A 270 -3.38 -17.99 -8.07
CA LYS A 270 -4.30 -16.93 -7.74
C LYS A 270 -5.61 -17.55 -7.28
N PHE A 271 -6.04 -17.23 -6.07
CA PHE A 271 -7.26 -17.73 -5.46
C PHE A 271 -8.19 -16.56 -5.13
N ASP A 272 -9.38 -16.52 -5.75
CA ASP A 272 -10.32 -15.37 -5.74
C ASP A 272 -11.63 -15.66 -4.97
N ASN A 273 -11.63 -16.58 -4.01
CA ASN A 273 -12.86 -17.03 -3.35
C ASN A 273 -13.12 -16.40 -1.97
N HIS A 274 -12.47 -15.28 -1.64
CA HIS A 274 -12.83 -14.48 -0.47
C HIS A 274 -13.88 -13.41 -0.82
N GLY A 275 -14.79 -13.16 0.12
CA GLY A 275 -15.84 -12.13 -0.01
C GLY A 275 -15.31 -10.71 0.26
N ASP A 276 -14.18 -10.59 0.96
CA ASP A 276 -13.60 -9.32 1.40
C ASP A 276 -12.06 -9.39 1.48
N TRP A 277 -11.42 -8.31 1.94
CA TRP A 277 -9.98 -8.15 2.05
C TRP A 277 -9.31 -9.32 2.78
N VAL A 278 -8.21 -9.81 2.22
CA VAL A 278 -7.40 -10.87 2.83
C VAL A 278 -6.21 -10.24 3.54
N PHE A 279 -6.24 -10.26 4.86
CA PHE A 279 -5.21 -9.58 5.67
C PHE A 279 -3.96 -10.42 5.89
N ARG A 280 -4.09 -11.75 6.00
CA ARG A 280 -2.94 -12.62 6.34
C ARG A 280 -2.98 -13.92 5.56
N THR A 281 -1.80 -14.43 5.31
CA THR A 281 -1.57 -15.78 4.77
C THR A 281 -0.51 -16.49 5.60
N THR A 282 -0.61 -17.80 5.72
CA THR A 282 0.44 -18.63 6.31
C THR A 282 0.50 -20.01 5.68
N TRP A 283 1.68 -20.62 5.68
CA TRP A 283 1.90 -21.93 5.12
C TRP A 283 1.74 -23.01 6.19
N VAL A 284 1.05 -24.08 5.83
CA VAL A 284 0.81 -25.25 6.70
C VAL A 284 1.12 -26.54 5.95
N ALA A 285 1.06 -27.68 6.60
CA ALA A 285 1.33 -29.01 6.02
C ALA A 285 2.65 -29.04 5.24
N GLY A 286 3.75 -28.55 5.84
CA GLY A 286 5.07 -28.56 5.23
C GLY A 286 5.21 -27.69 3.97
N GLY A 287 4.30 -26.73 3.75
CA GLY A 287 4.31 -25.86 2.57
C GLY A 287 3.49 -26.36 1.39
N THR A 288 2.68 -27.43 1.56
CA THR A 288 1.77 -27.93 0.53
C THR A 288 0.42 -27.22 0.55
N ARG A 289 0.05 -26.60 1.68
CA ARG A 289 -1.21 -25.92 1.88
C ARG A 289 -1.00 -24.49 2.40
N LEU A 290 -1.94 -23.61 2.11
CA LEU A 290 -2.03 -22.25 2.61
C LEU A 290 -3.28 -22.11 3.46
N LEU A 291 -3.14 -21.32 4.52
CA LEU A 291 -4.24 -20.79 5.29
C LEU A 291 -4.30 -19.28 5.07
N SER A 292 -5.46 -18.76 4.72
CA SER A 292 -5.71 -17.34 4.54
C SER A 292 -6.75 -16.84 5.54
N ALA A 293 -6.63 -15.59 5.98
CA ALA A 293 -7.54 -14.96 6.92
C ALA A 293 -8.06 -13.62 6.36
N SER A 294 -9.38 -13.43 6.42
CA SER A 294 -10.06 -12.34 5.75
C SER A 294 -11.09 -11.63 6.63
N ARG A 295 -11.39 -10.39 6.25
CA ARG A 295 -12.49 -9.60 6.82
C ARG A 295 -13.87 -10.23 6.53
N ASP A 296 -13.96 -11.15 5.58
CA ASP A 296 -15.17 -11.95 5.33
C ASP A 296 -15.46 -12.99 6.42
N ARG A 297 -14.67 -13.02 7.49
CA ARG A 297 -14.74 -13.88 8.68
C ARG A 297 -14.20 -15.30 8.48
N ALA A 298 -13.74 -15.62 7.26
CA ALA A 298 -13.27 -16.97 6.96
C ALA A 298 -11.74 -17.10 7.12
N MET A 299 -11.32 -18.25 7.67
CA MET A 299 -10.00 -18.85 7.50
C MET A 299 -10.12 -19.96 6.45
N LYS A 300 -9.63 -19.73 5.23
CA LYS A 300 -9.72 -20.70 4.13
C LYS A 300 -8.43 -21.49 3.98
N LEU A 301 -8.58 -22.82 3.91
CA LEU A 301 -7.52 -23.76 3.60
C LEU A 301 -7.49 -23.98 2.08
N ILE A 302 -6.31 -23.82 1.49
CA ILE A 302 -6.10 -23.79 0.05
C ILE A 302 -4.91 -24.68 -0.30
N ASP A 303 -5.01 -25.45 -1.38
CA ASP A 303 -3.87 -26.16 -1.94
C ASP A 303 -2.87 -25.15 -2.52
N ALA A 304 -1.65 -25.13 -2.02
CA ALA A 304 -0.63 -24.16 -2.41
C ALA A 304 0.02 -24.42 -3.76
N THR A 305 -0.32 -25.53 -4.42
CA THR A 305 0.25 -25.94 -5.72
C THR A 305 -0.64 -25.57 -6.89
N ASN A 306 -1.96 -25.61 -6.68
CA ASN A 306 -2.93 -25.40 -7.76
C ASN A 306 -4.02 -24.37 -7.41
N GLY A 307 -4.05 -23.87 -6.18
CA GLY A 307 -5.02 -22.87 -5.73
C GLY A 307 -6.42 -23.41 -5.46
N GLN A 308 -6.62 -24.72 -5.38
CA GLN A 308 -7.93 -25.28 -5.08
C GLN A 308 -8.34 -24.99 -3.63
N PHE A 309 -9.59 -24.56 -3.47
CA PHE A 309 -10.25 -24.46 -2.16
C PHE A 309 -10.41 -25.84 -1.56
N ILE A 310 -9.98 -25.98 -0.30
CA ILE A 310 -10.11 -27.23 0.44
C ILE A 310 -11.27 -27.11 1.43
N ASP A 311 -11.21 -26.12 2.35
CA ASP A 311 -12.26 -25.94 3.35
C ASP A 311 -12.22 -24.57 4.04
N ASP A 312 -13.31 -24.19 4.71
CA ASP A 312 -13.33 -23.16 5.74
C ASP A 312 -12.98 -23.79 7.08
N VAL A 313 -11.86 -23.38 7.68
CA VAL A 313 -11.30 -24.03 8.89
C VAL A 313 -12.06 -23.64 10.14
N ASN A 314 -12.59 -22.41 10.21
CA ASN A 314 -13.24 -21.83 11.36
C ASN A 314 -14.74 -21.62 11.15
N LYS A 315 -15.48 -21.44 12.24
CA LYS A 315 -16.80 -20.82 12.16
C LYS A 315 -16.66 -19.32 11.87
N LEU A 316 -17.55 -18.81 11.01
CA LEU A 316 -17.55 -17.42 10.52
C LEU A 316 -18.14 -16.48 11.58
N LEU A 317 -17.47 -16.32 12.73
CA LEU A 317 -18.00 -15.58 13.87
C LEU A 317 -17.82 -14.07 13.73
N GLU A 318 -16.59 -13.63 13.41
CA GLU A 318 -16.21 -12.22 13.35
C GLU A 318 -15.17 -11.98 12.28
N PRO A 319 -15.03 -10.74 11.72
CA PRO A 319 -13.94 -10.39 10.83
C PRO A 319 -12.58 -10.67 11.47
N ILE A 320 -11.65 -11.22 10.67
CA ILE A 320 -10.31 -11.59 11.13
C ILE A 320 -9.33 -10.52 10.72
N ASP A 321 -8.69 -9.86 11.68
CA ASP A 321 -7.74 -8.77 11.45
C ASP A 321 -6.29 -9.27 11.38
N CYS A 322 -5.97 -10.30 12.15
CA CYS A 322 -4.62 -10.86 12.19
C CYS A 322 -4.63 -12.37 12.40
N MET A 323 -3.56 -13.02 11.94
CA MET A 323 -3.38 -14.47 12.06
C MET A 323 -1.88 -14.79 12.13
N VAL A 324 -1.54 -15.83 12.91
CA VAL A 324 -0.18 -16.38 12.99
C VAL A 324 -0.24 -17.91 13.08
N ARG A 325 0.70 -18.57 12.38
CA ARG A 325 0.89 -20.01 12.47
C ARG A 325 1.57 -20.39 13.79
N HIS A 326 1.14 -21.50 14.39
CA HIS A 326 1.91 -22.14 15.47
C HIS A 326 3.24 -22.69 14.92
N PRO A 327 4.38 -22.50 15.59
CA PRO A 327 5.68 -22.83 15.01
C PRO A 327 5.89 -24.35 14.79
N ILE A 328 5.27 -25.19 15.59
CA ILE A 328 5.45 -26.65 15.58
C ILE A 328 4.24 -27.34 14.95
N GLU A 329 3.06 -27.08 15.49
CA GLU A 329 1.83 -27.74 15.07
C GLU A 329 1.23 -27.08 13.81
N ASP A 330 0.48 -27.83 13.02
CA ASP A 330 -0.36 -27.26 11.96
C ASP A 330 -1.63 -26.61 12.54
N TRP A 331 -1.38 -25.60 13.39
CA TRP A 331 -2.42 -24.76 13.98
C TRP A 331 -2.18 -23.29 13.59
N ALA A 332 -3.23 -22.51 13.73
CA ALA A 332 -3.15 -21.06 13.58
C ALA A 332 -3.99 -20.36 14.65
N ALA A 333 -3.44 -19.30 15.24
CA ALA A 333 -4.20 -18.38 16.08
C ALA A 333 -4.64 -17.19 15.25
N TYR A 334 -5.88 -16.72 15.43
CA TYR A 334 -6.35 -15.48 14.87
C TYR A 334 -6.87 -14.53 15.93
N GLY A 335 -6.78 -13.23 15.61
CA GLY A 335 -7.41 -12.14 16.32
C GLY A 335 -8.50 -11.50 15.49
N GLY A 336 -9.65 -11.28 16.11
CA GLY A 336 -10.85 -10.75 15.44
C GLY A 336 -11.16 -9.31 15.79
N ALA A 337 -11.93 -8.67 14.91
CA ALA A 337 -12.37 -7.28 15.02
C ALA A 337 -13.27 -7.01 16.23
N GLU A 338 -13.85 -8.04 16.83
CA GLU A 338 -14.68 -7.93 18.03
C GLU A 338 -13.93 -8.33 19.32
N GLY A 339 -12.60 -8.52 19.24
CA GLY A 339 -11.75 -8.88 20.38
C GLY A 339 -11.66 -10.37 20.66
N GLY A 340 -12.14 -11.23 19.75
CA GLY A 340 -11.95 -12.68 19.85
C GLY A 340 -10.48 -13.06 19.62
N LEU A 341 -9.97 -14.01 20.40
CA LEU A 341 -8.66 -14.62 20.20
C LEU A 341 -8.83 -16.13 20.25
N ARG A 342 -8.58 -16.82 19.12
CA ARG A 342 -8.88 -18.24 18.98
C ARG A 342 -7.74 -18.98 18.29
N LEU A 343 -7.57 -20.24 18.66
CA LEU A 343 -6.58 -21.17 18.11
C LEU A 343 -7.29 -22.34 17.43
N TYR A 344 -6.94 -22.58 16.17
CA TYR A 344 -7.54 -23.62 15.34
C TYR A 344 -6.51 -24.59 14.79
N LYS A 345 -6.89 -25.84 14.55
CA LYS A 345 -6.16 -26.79 13.71
C LYS A 345 -6.37 -26.41 12.25
N ALA A 346 -5.27 -26.30 11.51
CA ALA A 346 -5.31 -25.95 10.07
C ALA A 346 -5.56 -27.19 9.21
N LYS A 347 -6.72 -27.80 9.32
CA LYS A 347 -7.10 -29.02 8.60
C LYS A 347 -8.54 -28.97 8.09
N GLU A 348 -8.85 -29.86 7.15
CA GLU A 348 -10.21 -30.05 6.68
C GLU A 348 -11.16 -30.40 7.82
N ASN A 349 -12.37 -29.87 7.77
CA ASN A 349 -13.45 -30.25 8.63
C ASN A 349 -14.07 -31.55 8.08
N GLN A 350 -13.63 -32.69 8.62
CA GLN A 350 -14.11 -34.01 8.17
C GLN A 350 -15.48 -34.37 8.75
N ASP A 351 -15.92 -33.67 9.79
CA ASP A 351 -17.24 -33.95 10.44
C ASP A 351 -18.21 -32.80 10.13
N ARG A 352 -18.77 -32.83 8.93
CA ARG A 352 -19.83 -31.88 8.51
C ARG A 352 -21.21 -32.22 9.13
N THR A 353 -21.32 -33.33 9.87
CA THR A 353 -22.59 -33.81 10.40
C THR A 353 -22.86 -33.32 11.83
N SER A 354 -21.86 -32.82 12.54
CA SER A 354 -21.95 -32.42 13.95
C SER A 354 -22.60 -31.06 14.20
N GLY A 355 -23.31 -30.53 13.22
CA GLY A 355 -24.26 -29.40 13.29
C GLY A 355 -23.76 -28.09 13.95
N ASN A 356 -23.31 -28.14 15.18
CA ASN A 356 -22.93 -26.97 15.97
C ASN A 356 -21.50 -27.01 16.53
N ASN A 357 -20.74 -28.08 16.33
CA ASN A 357 -19.39 -28.18 16.88
C ASN A 357 -18.35 -27.56 15.94
N ASP A 358 -17.51 -26.71 16.51
CA ASP A 358 -16.35 -26.16 15.83
C ASP A 358 -15.15 -27.11 16.02
N VAL A 359 -15.13 -28.16 15.19
CA VAL A 359 -14.23 -29.33 15.35
C VAL A 359 -12.76 -29.02 15.24
N ASN A 360 -12.43 -27.90 14.59
CA ASN A 360 -11.07 -27.43 14.47
C ASN A 360 -10.64 -26.48 15.58
N LEU A 361 -11.58 -25.98 16.40
CA LEU A 361 -11.27 -25.10 17.51
C LEU A 361 -10.45 -25.85 18.57
N VAL A 362 -9.22 -25.43 18.79
CA VAL A 362 -8.35 -25.94 19.87
C VAL A 362 -8.66 -25.19 21.16
N ARG A 363 -8.78 -23.85 21.06
CA ARG A 363 -8.96 -22.99 22.21
C ARG A 363 -9.55 -21.64 21.86
N GLU A 364 -10.41 -21.15 22.72
CA GLU A 364 -10.78 -19.74 22.82
C GLU A 364 -10.12 -19.15 24.07
N PHE A 365 -9.48 -17.99 23.90
CA PHE A 365 -8.82 -17.26 24.97
C PHE A 365 -9.75 -16.19 25.54
N GLU A 366 -9.36 -15.59 26.67
CA GLU A 366 -10.06 -14.44 27.24
C GLU A 366 -10.27 -13.35 26.19
N ARG A 367 -11.51 -12.86 26.05
CA ARG A 367 -11.85 -11.79 25.11
C ARG A 367 -11.03 -10.54 25.40
N GLN A 368 -10.49 -9.94 24.37
CA GLN A 368 -9.69 -8.74 24.47
C GLN A 368 -10.59 -7.49 24.66
N PRO A 369 -10.07 -6.40 25.28
CA PRO A 369 -10.86 -5.18 25.52
C PRO A 369 -11.20 -4.40 24.27
N GLY A 370 -10.68 -4.80 23.11
CA GLY A 370 -10.95 -4.22 21.79
C GLY A 370 -10.45 -5.14 20.68
N PRO A 371 -10.60 -4.74 19.40
CA PRO A 371 -10.08 -5.46 18.25
C PRO A 371 -8.65 -5.93 18.43
N VAL A 372 -8.38 -7.19 18.09
CA VAL A 372 -7.03 -7.78 18.15
C VAL A 372 -6.32 -7.47 16.85
N GLN A 373 -5.31 -6.64 16.90
CA GLN A 373 -4.61 -6.14 15.72
C GLN A 373 -3.33 -6.93 15.39
N SER A 374 -2.79 -7.64 16.38
CA SER A 374 -1.57 -8.43 16.20
C SER A 374 -1.52 -9.64 17.12
N VAL A 375 -0.97 -10.74 16.62
CA VAL A 375 -0.75 -11.99 17.35
C VAL A 375 0.65 -12.54 17.03
N ALA A 376 1.29 -13.17 18.02
CA ALA A 376 2.59 -13.80 17.84
C ALA A 376 2.75 -14.99 18.79
N PHE A 377 3.37 -16.08 18.30
CA PHE A 377 3.85 -17.18 19.14
C PHE A 377 5.31 -17.03 19.53
N SER A 378 5.68 -17.52 20.69
CA SER A 378 7.08 -17.85 21.00
C SER A 378 7.58 -18.96 20.06
N ALA A 379 8.89 -19.05 19.84
CA ALA A 379 9.47 -20.01 18.90
C ALA A 379 9.19 -21.48 19.26
N ASP A 380 9.02 -21.77 20.55
CA ASP A 380 8.63 -23.08 21.07
C ASP A 380 7.10 -23.32 21.08
N GLY A 381 6.31 -22.32 20.68
CA GLY A 381 4.85 -22.38 20.68
C GLY A 381 4.19 -22.33 22.06
N SER A 382 4.95 -22.23 23.13
CA SER A 382 4.41 -22.30 24.49
C SER A 382 3.63 -21.05 24.92
N LEU A 383 3.97 -19.89 24.31
CA LEU A 383 3.31 -18.61 24.59
C LEU A 383 2.65 -18.04 23.33
N LEU A 384 1.48 -17.44 23.53
CA LEU A 384 0.77 -16.64 22.54
C LEU A 384 0.58 -15.22 23.08
N ALA A 385 1.06 -14.22 22.33
CA ALA A 385 0.83 -12.81 22.64
C ALA A 385 -0.22 -12.23 21.71
N ALA A 386 -1.07 -11.34 22.23
CA ALA A 386 -2.09 -10.61 21.48
C ALA A 386 -2.04 -9.12 21.81
N GLY A 387 -1.88 -8.28 20.80
CA GLY A 387 -1.95 -6.83 20.88
C GLY A 387 -3.29 -6.33 20.35
N ASN A 388 -3.86 -5.36 21.03
CA ASN A 388 -5.21 -4.88 20.75
C ASN A 388 -5.28 -3.34 20.67
N THR A 389 -6.45 -2.81 20.36
CA THR A 389 -6.71 -1.37 20.34
C THR A 389 -6.87 -0.75 21.73
N GLY A 390 -6.96 -1.58 22.79
CA GLY A 390 -7.05 -1.14 24.19
C GLY A 390 -5.71 -0.81 24.84
N THR A 391 -4.66 -0.57 24.05
CA THR A 391 -3.33 -0.11 24.49
C THR A 391 -2.52 -1.11 25.33
N GLU A 392 -2.90 -2.38 25.34
CA GLU A 392 -2.19 -3.42 26.08
C GLU A 392 -1.85 -4.64 25.21
N VAL A 393 -0.87 -5.40 25.63
CA VAL A 393 -0.56 -6.72 25.10
C VAL A 393 -0.76 -7.76 26.19
N ARG A 394 -1.51 -8.79 25.86
CA ARG A 394 -1.72 -9.94 26.77
C ARG A 394 -0.94 -11.13 26.30
N VAL A 395 -0.23 -11.77 27.20
CA VAL A 395 0.53 -12.99 26.96
C VAL A 395 -0.15 -14.16 27.66
N TYR A 396 -0.35 -15.24 26.91
CA TYR A 396 -1.04 -16.45 27.36
C TYR A 396 -0.14 -17.67 27.25
N GLU A 397 -0.33 -18.63 28.13
CA GLU A 397 0.17 -20.00 27.93
C GLU A 397 -0.70 -20.68 26.88
N THR A 398 -0.12 -21.12 25.78
CA THR A 398 -0.84 -21.73 24.66
C THR A 398 -1.63 -22.96 25.09
N ALA A 399 -1.01 -23.84 25.88
CA ALA A 399 -1.57 -25.13 26.28
C ALA A 399 -2.76 -24.99 27.26
N SER A 400 -2.70 -24.04 28.20
CA SER A 400 -3.74 -23.86 29.21
C SER A 400 -4.76 -22.76 28.86
N GLY A 401 -4.35 -21.78 28.04
CA GLY A 401 -5.10 -20.56 27.76
C GLY A 401 -5.05 -19.55 28.92
N LYS A 402 -4.28 -19.82 29.98
CA LYS A 402 -4.17 -18.92 31.13
C LYS A 402 -3.34 -17.69 30.76
N LYS A 403 -3.84 -16.52 31.13
CA LYS A 403 -3.11 -15.26 31.00
C LYS A 403 -1.89 -15.28 31.93
N LYS A 404 -0.70 -15.10 31.38
CA LYS A 404 0.58 -15.07 32.08
C LYS A 404 1.02 -13.66 32.45
N ALA A 405 0.83 -12.71 31.53
CA ALA A 405 1.22 -11.32 31.73
C ALA A 405 0.30 -10.35 30.97
N THR A 406 0.21 -9.13 31.46
CA THR A 406 -0.31 -7.98 30.73
C THR A 406 0.80 -6.95 30.62
N LEU A 407 1.15 -6.57 29.39
CA LEU A 407 2.21 -5.62 29.08
C LEU A 407 1.56 -4.28 28.80
N SER A 408 1.83 -3.29 29.64
CA SER A 408 1.24 -1.96 29.59
C SER A 408 2.24 -0.90 29.13
N GLY A 409 1.75 0.31 28.85
CA GLY A 409 2.58 1.47 28.53
C GLY A 409 2.49 1.93 27.09
N HIS A 410 1.71 1.24 26.22
CA HIS A 410 1.34 1.78 24.92
C HIS A 410 0.28 2.88 25.07
N ALA A 411 0.39 3.95 24.28
CA ALA A 411 -0.58 5.04 24.24
C ALA A 411 -1.60 4.90 23.08
N GLY A 412 -1.49 3.82 22.29
CA GLY A 412 -2.35 3.54 21.15
C GLY A 412 -2.37 2.07 20.77
N SER A 413 -3.06 1.76 19.69
CA SER A 413 -3.20 0.40 19.15
C SER A 413 -1.86 -0.27 18.88
N VAL A 414 -1.74 -1.56 19.21
CA VAL A 414 -0.54 -2.37 19.01
C VAL A 414 -0.71 -3.20 17.74
N PHE A 415 -0.06 -2.77 16.65
CA PHE A 415 -0.20 -3.39 15.32
C PHE A 415 0.83 -4.49 15.03
N ALA A 416 1.95 -4.51 15.77
CA ALA A 416 3.04 -5.42 15.50
C ALA A 416 3.59 -6.03 16.79
N LEU A 417 3.68 -7.36 16.80
CA LEU A 417 4.26 -8.17 17.86
C LEU A 417 5.22 -9.19 17.26
N LYS A 418 6.39 -9.38 17.89
CA LYS A 418 7.30 -10.44 17.51
C LYS A 418 8.16 -10.91 18.69
N PHE A 419 8.19 -12.21 18.94
CA PHE A 419 9.13 -12.80 19.88
C PHE A 419 10.52 -12.89 19.25
N SER A 420 11.57 -12.76 20.09
CA SER A 420 12.91 -13.20 19.72
C SER A 420 12.94 -14.74 19.60
N PRO A 421 13.84 -15.32 18.76
CA PRO A 421 13.92 -16.77 18.60
C PRO A 421 14.24 -17.52 19.90
N ASP A 422 14.96 -16.89 20.83
CA ASP A 422 15.24 -17.46 22.17
C ASP A 422 14.10 -17.32 23.17
N GLY A 423 12.97 -16.69 22.77
CA GLY A 423 11.80 -16.48 23.61
C GLY A 423 11.96 -15.50 24.76
N LYS A 424 13.12 -14.83 24.92
CA LYS A 424 13.41 -13.98 26.06
C LYS A 424 12.93 -12.54 25.90
N ARG A 425 12.65 -12.13 24.68
CA ARG A 425 12.18 -10.79 24.33
C ARG A 425 10.89 -10.86 23.52
N LEU A 426 9.98 -9.93 23.80
CA LEU A 426 8.83 -9.64 22.96
C LEU A 426 8.91 -8.18 22.52
N TYR A 427 9.08 -7.97 21.23
CA TYR A 427 9.04 -6.65 20.60
C TYR A 427 7.57 -6.29 20.33
N THR A 428 7.19 -5.08 20.71
CA THR A 428 5.81 -4.58 20.55
C THR A 428 5.85 -3.16 19.99
N ALA A 429 5.02 -2.85 19.00
CA ALA A 429 4.93 -1.52 18.41
C ALA A 429 3.55 -1.29 17.77
N GLY A 430 3.26 -0.04 17.43
CA GLY A 430 1.99 0.29 16.79
C GLY A 430 1.85 1.77 16.48
N PHE A 431 0.69 2.32 16.85
CA PHE A 431 0.26 3.67 16.49
C PHE A 431 1.25 4.78 16.88
N GLU A 432 1.88 4.68 18.02
CA GLU A 432 2.80 5.70 18.54
C GLU A 432 4.21 5.66 17.91
N GLY A 433 4.50 4.64 17.08
CA GLY A 433 5.79 4.52 16.40
C GLY A 433 6.99 4.23 17.31
N ILE A 434 6.72 3.84 18.55
CA ILE A 434 7.73 3.48 19.56
C ILE A 434 7.79 1.97 19.68
N ILE A 435 9.00 1.42 19.74
CA ILE A 435 9.21 0.00 19.98
C ILE A 435 9.52 -0.21 21.45
N ARG A 436 8.78 -1.13 22.07
CA ARG A 436 9.02 -1.61 23.42
C ARG A 436 9.48 -3.05 23.39
N VAL A 437 10.43 -3.36 24.24
CA VAL A 437 10.96 -4.71 24.44
C VAL A 437 10.59 -5.17 25.83
N PHE A 438 9.86 -6.26 25.91
CA PHE A 438 9.44 -6.84 27.19
C PHE A 438 10.06 -8.21 27.40
N ASN A 439 10.22 -8.59 28.66
CA ASN A 439 10.38 -9.99 29.03
C ASN A 439 8.97 -10.63 29.07
N PRO A 440 8.65 -11.60 28.19
CA PRO A 440 7.30 -12.13 28.10
C PRO A 440 6.91 -13.03 29.30
N ALA A 441 7.91 -13.56 30.02
CA ALA A 441 7.67 -14.41 31.18
C ALA A 441 7.28 -13.61 32.44
N SER A 442 7.94 -12.47 32.69
CA SER A 442 7.69 -11.61 33.84
C SER A 442 6.77 -10.42 33.52
N GLY A 443 6.60 -10.08 32.25
CA GLY A 443 5.90 -8.87 31.82
C GLY A 443 6.71 -7.59 32.01
N SER A 444 7.97 -7.66 32.46
CA SER A 444 8.79 -6.47 32.69
C SER A 444 9.29 -5.83 31.41
N LEU A 445 9.22 -4.48 31.38
CA LEU A 445 9.77 -3.67 30.30
C LEU A 445 11.31 -3.67 30.39
N GLN A 446 12.00 -4.01 29.30
CA GLN A 446 13.46 -4.10 29.21
C GLN A 446 14.05 -2.88 28.48
N ALA A 447 13.40 -2.42 27.42
CA ALA A 447 13.87 -1.28 26.63
C ALA A 447 12.72 -0.55 25.92
N ILE A 448 12.97 0.72 25.60
CA ILE A 448 12.13 1.57 24.74
C ILE A 448 13.04 2.29 23.77
N PHE A 449 12.70 2.29 22.48
CA PHE A 449 13.46 3.06 21.50
C PHE A 449 12.61 3.50 20.30
N TYR A 450 13.10 4.50 19.58
CA TYR A 450 12.55 4.95 18.31
C TYR A 450 13.27 4.22 17.17
N PRO A 451 12.55 3.63 16.21
CA PRO A 451 13.19 2.92 15.10
C PRO A 451 13.90 3.85 14.11
N VAL A 452 13.67 5.16 14.19
CA VAL A 452 14.26 6.19 13.32
C VAL A 452 14.80 7.35 14.14
N PRO A 453 15.85 8.04 13.65
CA PRO A 453 16.26 9.29 14.22
C PRO A 453 15.17 10.36 13.97
N LEU A 454 14.81 11.10 15.03
CA LEU A 454 13.86 12.20 14.94
C LEU A 454 14.57 13.51 14.69
N THR A 455 14.07 14.31 13.75
CA THR A 455 14.57 15.68 13.54
C THR A 455 13.83 16.65 14.45
N PRO A 456 14.56 17.52 15.18
CA PRO A 456 13.90 18.55 16.02
C PRO A 456 13.00 19.44 15.16
N VAL A 457 11.76 19.65 15.58
CA VAL A 457 10.90 20.68 14.99
C VAL A 457 11.52 22.03 15.34
N ARG A 458 12.02 22.77 14.35
CA ARG A 458 12.38 24.17 14.55
C ARG A 458 11.12 24.93 14.93
N GLN A 459 11.00 25.31 16.18
CA GLN A 459 10.01 26.31 16.56
C GLN A 459 10.39 27.60 15.82
N THR A 460 9.66 27.93 14.77
CA THR A 460 9.66 29.29 14.24
C THR A 460 9.08 30.17 15.34
N ALA A 461 9.95 30.94 16.00
CA ALA A 461 9.51 31.99 16.87
C ALA A 461 8.55 32.89 16.06
N GLN A 462 7.28 32.90 16.43
CA GLN A 462 6.36 33.94 15.99
C GLN A 462 6.84 35.24 16.64
N ASN A 463 7.46 36.10 15.81
CA ASN A 463 7.65 37.51 16.16
C ASN A 463 6.38 38.28 15.85
#